data_24f885e1933e2832a0c4326992687357
#
_entry.id   24f885e1933e2832a0c4326992687357
#
_cell.length_a   1.000
_cell.length_b   1.000
_cell.length_c   1.000
_cell.angle_alpha   90.00
_cell.angle_beta   90.00
_cell.angle_gamma   90.00
#
_symmetry.space_group_name_H-M   'P 1'
#
loop_
_entity.id
_entity.type
_entity.pdbx_description
1 polymer ?
#
loop_
_entity_poly.entity_id
_entity_poly.type
_entity_poly.pdbx_seq_one_letter_code
_entity_poly.pdbx_strand_id
1 'polypeptide(L)'
;MKKMFMAVIALMMTISASAQFYIYYSDGTVAKVDSISMVAPEESEDSTIVEDPYNGHRYVDLGLSVKWATCNVGASKPELYGDYFAWGETQPKGYYDWSNYKWCNGTSDNLTKYCTDSIFGTVDNKTVLEAADDAAHANWGGSWRMPTAEEWSELQHNCTWTLTGLNGVGGYKVTADNGNSIFLPASGYFWGESVSIGYGVAHYWSNSSEDQIDAYIMSFDGWSIYITDMNRAMGLAVRPVCP
;
A
#
# COMPACT_ATOMS: atom_id res chain seq x y z
N MET A 1 -21.97 2.64 32.23
CA MET A 1 -20.62 2.31 31.72
C MET A 1 -20.00 3.61 31.19
N LYS A 2 -19.02 4.16 31.91
CA LYS A 2 -18.34 5.42 31.52
C LYS A 2 -17.29 5.09 30.45
N LYS A 3 -17.41 5.67 29.28
CA LYS A 3 -16.40 5.57 28.21
C LYS A 3 -15.22 6.47 28.58
N MET A 4 -14.07 5.87 28.81
CA MET A 4 -12.81 6.56 29.10
C MET A 4 -12.13 6.91 27.76
N PHE A 5 -12.02 8.21 27.45
CA PHE A 5 -11.16 8.70 26.36
C PHE A 5 -9.76 8.88 26.93
N MET A 6 -8.81 8.09 26.47
CA MET A 6 -7.41 8.16 26.85
C MET A 6 -6.67 9.02 25.82
N ALA A 7 -6.34 10.26 26.21
CA ALA A 7 -5.43 11.08 25.42
C ALA A 7 -3.99 10.75 25.87
N VAL A 8 -3.18 10.21 24.96
CA VAL A 8 -1.75 9.98 25.19
C VAL A 8 -1.01 11.25 24.82
N ILE A 9 -0.50 11.96 25.82
CA ILE A 9 0.45 13.08 25.64
C ILE A 9 1.84 12.53 25.94
N ALA A 10 2.69 12.42 24.93
CA ALA A 10 4.11 12.15 25.12
C ALA A 10 4.80 13.44 25.57
N LEU A 11 5.21 13.49 26.81
CA LEU A 11 5.99 14.60 27.38
C LEU A 11 7.38 14.08 27.80
N MET A 12 8.42 14.55 27.12
CA MET A 12 9.79 14.39 27.63
C MET A 12 9.99 15.34 28.77
N MET A 13 10.24 14.81 29.98
CA MET A 13 10.55 15.61 31.17
C MET A 13 11.95 15.29 31.72
N THR A 14 12.75 16.34 31.90
CA THR A 14 13.82 16.39 32.91
C THR A 14 13.16 16.53 34.27
N ILE A 15 13.44 15.62 35.19
CA ILE A 15 12.79 15.51 36.50
C ILE A 15 13.30 16.59 37.43
N SER A 16 12.40 17.47 37.92
CA SER A 16 12.54 18.14 39.20
C SER A 16 11.39 17.73 40.13
N ALA A 17 11.70 17.49 41.37
CA ALA A 17 10.98 16.65 42.33
C ALA A 17 9.72 17.28 42.97
N SER A 18 8.75 17.80 42.21
CA SER A 18 7.46 18.20 42.80
C SER A 18 6.28 18.38 41.78
N ALA A 19 6.23 17.63 40.70
CA ALA A 19 5.08 17.71 39.80
C ALA A 19 3.88 16.95 40.42
N GLN A 20 2.79 17.66 40.69
CA GLN A 20 1.51 17.03 41.05
C GLN A 20 0.67 16.85 39.80
N PHE A 21 0.10 15.66 39.60
CA PHE A 21 -0.74 15.33 38.45
C PHE A 21 -2.19 15.34 38.85
N TYR A 22 -3.06 15.85 37.95
CA TYR A 22 -4.52 15.88 38.11
C TYR A 22 -5.19 15.32 36.88
N ILE A 23 -6.24 14.51 37.07
CA ILE A 23 -7.12 14.05 36.00
C ILE A 23 -8.40 14.90 36.03
N TYR A 24 -8.73 15.49 34.89
CA TYR A 24 -9.95 16.26 34.67
C TYR A 24 -10.96 15.38 33.94
N TYR A 25 -12.14 15.23 34.49
CA TYR A 25 -13.24 14.49 33.90
C TYR A 25 -14.18 15.44 33.13
N SER A 26 -14.88 14.89 32.14
CA SER A 26 -15.82 15.66 31.31
C SER A 26 -17.06 16.15 32.04
N ASP A 27 -17.30 15.69 33.28
CA ASP A 27 -18.37 16.12 34.20
C ASP A 27 -17.92 17.27 35.12
N GLY A 28 -16.71 17.81 34.93
CA GLY A 28 -16.14 18.90 35.73
C GLY A 28 -15.45 18.45 37.02
N THR A 29 -15.39 17.16 37.31
CA THR A 29 -14.69 16.65 38.50
C THR A 29 -13.18 16.57 38.24
N VAL A 30 -12.37 16.76 39.33
CA VAL A 30 -10.91 16.75 39.27
C VAL A 30 -10.43 15.76 40.33
N ALA A 31 -9.58 14.82 39.94
CA ALA A 31 -8.91 13.91 40.88
C ALA A 31 -7.39 14.14 40.88
N LYS A 32 -6.80 14.24 42.08
CA LYS A 32 -5.35 14.27 42.28
C LYS A 32 -4.81 12.84 42.13
N VAL A 33 -3.70 12.71 41.37
CA VAL A 33 -3.01 11.43 41.20
C VAL A 33 -1.79 11.41 42.08
N ASP A 34 -1.79 10.58 43.10
CA ASP A 34 -0.69 10.49 44.09
C ASP A 34 0.50 9.66 43.59
N SER A 35 0.30 8.79 42.58
CA SER A 35 1.36 8.07 41.88
C SER A 35 0.89 7.60 40.51
N ILE A 36 1.77 7.69 39.50
CA ILE A 36 1.60 7.04 38.22
C ILE A 36 2.55 5.85 38.18
N SER A 37 2.04 4.66 38.32
CA SER A 37 2.78 3.42 38.04
C SER A 37 2.60 3.07 36.59
N MET A 38 3.67 3.18 35.80
CA MET A 38 3.72 2.56 34.48
C MET A 38 4.01 1.08 34.72
N VAL A 39 2.95 0.28 34.83
CA VAL A 39 3.07 -1.18 34.69
C VAL A 39 3.28 -1.39 33.20
N ALA A 40 4.49 -1.79 32.80
CA ALA A 40 4.69 -2.38 31.49
C ALA A 40 3.68 -3.54 31.37
N PRO A 41 3.00 -3.74 30.24
CA PRO A 41 2.21 -4.93 30.06
C PRO A 41 3.09 -6.13 30.35
N GLU A 42 2.67 -6.99 31.28
CA GLU A 42 3.36 -8.26 31.50
C GLU A 42 3.34 -8.98 30.16
N GLU A 43 4.51 -9.14 29.55
CA GLU A 43 4.70 -10.09 28.47
C GLU A 43 4.42 -11.46 29.08
N SER A 44 3.25 -12.01 28.80
CA SER A 44 2.98 -13.41 29.07
C SER A 44 3.96 -14.19 28.19
N GLU A 45 4.98 -14.80 28.81
CA GLU A 45 5.83 -15.81 28.21
C GLU A 45 5.01 -17.09 27.96
N ASP A 46 4.13 -17.01 26.94
CA ASP A 46 3.67 -18.20 26.21
C ASP A 46 4.08 -17.99 24.75
N SER A 47 5.37 -18.24 24.52
CA SER A 47 5.98 -18.17 23.22
C SER A 47 5.77 -19.46 22.43
N THR A 48 4.57 -19.67 21.95
CA THR A 48 4.43 -20.17 20.59
C THR A 48 4.66 -18.97 19.68
N ILE A 49 5.87 -18.84 19.11
CA ILE A 49 6.15 -17.90 18.02
C ILE A 49 5.22 -18.32 16.89
N VAL A 50 4.01 -17.76 16.86
CA VAL A 50 3.17 -17.78 15.66
C VAL A 50 3.86 -16.80 14.74
N GLU A 51 4.59 -17.32 13.74
CA GLU A 51 5.12 -16.49 12.67
C GLU A 51 3.93 -15.70 12.10
N ASP A 52 3.98 -14.37 12.25
CA ASP A 52 2.98 -13.49 11.63
C ASP A 52 3.21 -13.53 10.11
N PRO A 53 2.39 -14.24 9.32
CA PRO A 53 2.59 -14.38 7.87
C PRO A 53 2.43 -13.05 7.14
N TYR A 54 1.93 -12.04 7.83
CA TYR A 54 1.66 -10.71 7.28
C TYR A 54 2.70 -9.66 7.71
N ASN A 55 3.72 -10.08 8.44
CA ASN A 55 4.87 -9.26 8.83
C ASN A 55 4.48 -7.88 9.42
N GLY A 56 3.46 -7.87 10.30
CA GLY A 56 2.94 -6.67 10.94
C GLY A 56 2.05 -5.77 10.07
N HIS A 57 1.85 -6.09 8.80
CA HIS A 57 0.96 -5.33 7.92
C HIS A 57 -0.49 -5.81 8.03
N ARG A 58 -1.44 -4.87 7.86
CA ARG A 58 -2.86 -5.14 8.00
C ARG A 58 -3.54 -5.40 6.67
N TYR A 59 -4.52 -6.28 6.69
CA TYR A 59 -5.37 -6.58 5.54
C TYR A 59 -6.86 -6.42 5.88
N VAL A 60 -7.67 -6.42 4.83
CA VAL A 60 -9.12 -6.58 4.87
C VAL A 60 -9.47 -7.81 4.06
N ASP A 61 -10.23 -8.71 4.67
CA ASP A 61 -10.86 -9.84 3.98
C ASP A 61 -12.16 -9.35 3.33
N LEU A 62 -12.15 -9.25 2.03
CA LEU A 62 -13.31 -8.84 1.23
C LEU A 62 -14.17 -10.04 0.80
N GLY A 63 -13.82 -11.27 1.22
CA GLY A 63 -14.47 -12.49 0.76
C GLY A 63 -14.11 -12.86 -0.69
N LEU A 64 -13.00 -12.35 -1.19
CA LEU A 64 -12.42 -12.63 -2.51
C LEU A 64 -11.35 -13.72 -2.42
N SER A 65 -10.73 -14.04 -3.56
CA SER A 65 -9.68 -15.06 -3.63
C SER A 65 -8.44 -14.71 -2.79
N VAL A 66 -8.19 -13.42 -2.53
CA VAL A 66 -7.10 -12.90 -1.72
C VAL A 66 -7.59 -11.81 -0.77
N LYS A 67 -6.80 -11.57 0.29
CA LYS A 67 -7.01 -10.45 1.22
C LYS A 67 -6.22 -9.23 0.72
N TRP A 68 -6.80 -8.06 0.88
CA TRP A 68 -6.24 -6.80 0.38
C TRP A 68 -5.63 -5.98 1.50
N ALA A 69 -4.42 -5.46 1.28
CA ALA A 69 -3.78 -4.57 2.23
C ALA A 69 -4.62 -3.33 2.52
N THR A 70 -4.53 -2.81 3.75
CA THR A 70 -5.20 -1.55 4.12
C THR A 70 -4.56 -0.31 3.51
N CYS A 71 -3.26 -0.38 3.17
CA CYS A 71 -2.45 0.73 2.67
C CYS A 71 -1.65 0.33 1.44
N ASN A 72 -1.17 1.31 0.69
CA ASN A 72 -0.17 1.10 -0.37
C ASN A 72 1.22 0.84 0.24
N VAL A 73 2.13 0.25 -0.52
CA VAL A 73 3.56 0.18 -0.13
C VAL A 73 4.09 1.59 0.11
N GLY A 74 4.85 1.78 1.20
CA GLY A 74 5.35 3.09 1.63
C GLY A 74 4.35 3.97 2.38
N ALA A 75 3.06 3.58 2.45
CA ALA A 75 2.03 4.32 3.17
C ALA A 75 1.76 3.76 4.56
N SER A 76 1.55 4.64 5.54
CA SER A 76 1.17 4.28 6.92
C SER A 76 -0.34 4.39 7.18
N LYS A 77 -1.12 4.95 6.24
CA LYS A 77 -2.56 5.15 6.32
C LYS A 77 -3.22 4.88 4.98
N PRO A 78 -4.51 4.48 4.95
CA PRO A 78 -5.21 4.14 3.72
C PRO A 78 -5.28 5.27 2.69
N GLU A 79 -5.35 6.52 3.13
CA GLU A 79 -5.47 7.70 2.29
C GLU A 79 -4.14 8.18 1.69
N LEU A 80 -2.99 7.70 2.17
CA LEU A 80 -1.70 8.11 1.64
C LEU A 80 -1.38 7.36 0.35
N TYR A 81 -0.77 8.06 -0.60
CA TYR A 81 -0.43 7.51 -1.92
C TYR A 81 0.63 6.39 -1.84
N GLY A 82 1.53 6.45 -0.83
CA GLY A 82 2.68 5.57 -0.72
C GLY A 82 3.80 5.92 -1.70
N ASP A 83 4.68 4.96 -1.89
CA ASP A 83 5.78 5.07 -2.82
C ASP A 83 5.36 4.66 -4.24
N TYR A 84 6.08 5.16 -5.23
CA TYR A 84 5.89 4.81 -6.63
C TYR A 84 7.02 3.90 -7.08
N PHE A 85 6.68 2.90 -7.88
CA PHE A 85 7.63 1.91 -8.38
C PHE A 85 7.48 1.76 -9.90
N ALA A 86 8.59 1.66 -10.63
CA ALA A 86 8.52 1.12 -11.97
C ALA A 86 8.28 -0.40 -11.90
N TRP A 87 7.65 -0.97 -12.90
CA TRP A 87 7.27 -2.37 -12.88
C TRP A 87 8.50 -3.30 -12.77
N GLY A 88 8.51 -4.18 -11.75
CA GLY A 88 9.66 -5.03 -11.45
C GLY A 88 10.81 -4.32 -10.73
N GLU A 89 10.63 -3.09 -10.28
CA GLU A 89 11.56 -2.41 -9.39
C GLU A 89 11.03 -2.38 -7.96
N THR A 90 11.91 -2.48 -6.98
CA THR A 90 11.57 -2.63 -5.57
C THR A 90 11.96 -1.43 -4.71
N GLN A 91 12.55 -0.41 -5.34
CA GLN A 91 12.92 0.83 -4.70
C GLN A 91 12.29 2.02 -5.43
N PRO A 92 11.71 2.99 -4.71
CA PRO A 92 11.23 4.22 -5.31
C PRO A 92 12.40 5.07 -5.81
N LYS A 93 12.14 5.90 -6.81
CA LYS A 93 13.12 6.83 -7.38
C LYS A 93 12.50 8.19 -7.71
N GLY A 94 13.31 9.20 -7.95
CA GLY A 94 12.86 10.56 -8.24
C GLY A 94 12.66 10.85 -9.74
N TYR A 95 12.94 9.89 -10.61
CA TYR A 95 12.83 10.04 -12.06
C TYR A 95 12.42 8.70 -12.69
N TYR A 96 11.42 8.71 -13.57
CA TYR A 96 10.84 7.50 -14.15
C TYR A 96 10.78 7.60 -15.66
N ASP A 97 11.67 6.91 -16.35
CA ASP A 97 11.63 6.67 -17.80
C ASP A 97 12.53 5.48 -18.17
N TRP A 98 12.61 5.17 -19.46
CA TRP A 98 13.41 4.06 -19.95
C TRP A 98 14.91 4.23 -19.72
N SER A 99 15.43 5.46 -19.61
CA SER A 99 16.87 5.69 -19.44
C SER A 99 17.40 5.17 -18.11
N ASN A 100 16.54 5.02 -17.11
CA ASN A 100 16.88 4.52 -15.79
C ASN A 100 16.03 3.32 -15.33
N TYR A 101 15.27 2.71 -16.24
CA TYR A 101 14.53 1.50 -15.93
C TYR A 101 15.51 0.33 -15.74
N LYS A 102 15.37 -0.38 -14.60
CA LYS A 102 16.30 -1.44 -14.15
C LYS A 102 16.47 -2.57 -15.16
N TRP A 103 15.40 -2.92 -15.87
CA TRP A 103 15.34 -4.12 -16.71
C TRP A 103 15.53 -3.81 -18.21
N CYS A 104 16.26 -2.74 -18.51
CA CYS A 104 16.73 -2.43 -19.86
C CYS A 104 18.11 -1.78 -19.82
N ASN A 105 18.74 -1.63 -20.98
CA ASN A 105 19.97 -0.87 -21.17
C ASN A 105 19.66 0.51 -21.74
N GLY A 106 18.79 1.26 -21.05
CA GLY A 106 18.49 2.67 -21.36
C GLY A 106 17.37 2.92 -22.36
N THR A 107 16.85 1.87 -23.04
CA THR A 107 15.76 2.00 -24.03
C THR A 107 14.83 0.79 -23.98
N SER A 108 13.58 0.97 -24.42
CA SER A 108 12.55 -0.07 -24.41
C SER A 108 12.80 -1.24 -25.36
N ASP A 109 13.69 -1.06 -26.34
CA ASP A 109 14.12 -2.08 -27.30
C ASP A 109 15.41 -2.79 -26.90
N ASN A 110 15.85 -2.62 -25.65
CA ASN A 110 17.06 -3.25 -25.12
C ASN A 110 16.83 -3.84 -23.72
N LEU A 111 15.79 -4.67 -23.60
CA LEU A 111 15.38 -5.30 -22.36
C LEU A 111 16.39 -6.38 -21.91
N THR A 112 16.64 -6.46 -20.62
CA THR A 112 17.54 -7.44 -20.00
C THR A 112 16.79 -8.51 -19.21
N LYS A 113 15.49 -8.30 -18.92
CA LYS A 113 14.61 -9.25 -18.21
C LYS A 113 13.16 -9.01 -18.56
N TYR A 114 12.31 -10.03 -18.36
CA TYR A 114 10.87 -9.99 -18.68
C TYR A 114 10.61 -9.68 -20.14
N CYS A 115 11.33 -10.40 -21.01
CA CYS A 115 11.30 -10.23 -22.45
C CYS A 115 10.93 -11.57 -23.13
N THR A 116 9.94 -11.54 -24.02
CA THR A 116 9.47 -12.71 -24.76
C THR A 116 9.76 -12.63 -26.26
N ASP A 117 10.28 -11.47 -26.74
CA ASP A 117 10.62 -11.22 -28.14
C ASP A 117 12.03 -10.66 -28.28
N SER A 118 12.87 -11.33 -29.06
CA SER A 118 14.26 -10.97 -29.31
C SER A 118 14.47 -9.62 -29.99
N ILE A 119 13.45 -9.03 -30.59
CA ILE A 119 13.49 -7.67 -31.17
C ILE A 119 13.65 -6.64 -30.05
N PHE A 120 13.12 -6.92 -28.85
CA PHE A 120 13.13 -6.01 -27.71
C PHE A 120 14.27 -6.28 -26.72
N GLY A 121 15.05 -7.36 -26.87
CA GLY A 121 16.18 -7.60 -25.97
C GLY A 121 16.50 -9.06 -25.70
N THR A 122 16.99 -9.33 -24.50
CA THR A 122 17.34 -10.70 -24.06
C THR A 122 16.09 -11.46 -23.63
N VAL A 123 15.75 -12.52 -24.38
CA VAL A 123 14.57 -13.34 -24.13
C VAL A 123 14.77 -14.22 -22.90
N ASP A 124 13.90 -14.09 -21.91
CA ASP A 124 13.80 -14.98 -20.74
C ASP A 124 12.41 -15.63 -20.60
N ASN A 125 11.46 -15.25 -21.46
CA ASN A 125 10.07 -15.73 -21.50
C ASN A 125 9.28 -15.56 -20.20
N LYS A 126 9.69 -14.61 -19.35
CA LYS A 126 8.98 -14.27 -18.12
C LYS A 126 7.99 -13.15 -18.36
N THR A 127 6.73 -13.38 -17.96
CA THR A 127 5.64 -12.39 -18.05
C THR A 127 5.05 -12.05 -16.70
N VAL A 128 5.52 -12.70 -15.63
CA VAL A 128 5.10 -12.46 -14.24
C VAL A 128 6.33 -12.17 -13.41
N LEU A 129 6.23 -11.19 -12.52
CA LEU A 129 7.34 -10.80 -11.63
C LEU A 129 7.77 -11.95 -10.74
N GLU A 130 9.08 -12.14 -10.64
CA GLU A 130 9.67 -12.97 -9.59
C GLU A 130 9.53 -12.25 -8.24
N ALA A 131 9.44 -13.01 -7.14
CA ALA A 131 9.27 -12.44 -5.80
C ALA A 131 10.34 -11.37 -5.45
N ALA A 132 11.58 -11.55 -5.91
CA ALA A 132 12.67 -10.60 -5.68
C ALA A 132 12.47 -9.25 -6.40
N ASP A 133 11.60 -9.19 -7.42
CA ASP A 133 11.31 -8.00 -8.22
C ASP A 133 9.88 -7.48 -7.99
N ASP A 134 9.13 -8.14 -7.11
CA ASP A 134 7.81 -7.70 -6.66
C ASP A 134 7.97 -6.66 -5.53
N ALA A 135 7.53 -5.42 -5.79
CA ALA A 135 7.70 -4.32 -4.84
C ALA A 135 6.99 -4.57 -3.49
N ALA A 136 5.83 -5.24 -3.51
CA ALA A 136 5.12 -5.57 -2.28
C ALA A 136 5.90 -6.65 -1.49
N HIS A 137 6.34 -7.72 -2.15
CA HIS A 137 7.11 -8.77 -1.49
C HIS A 137 8.45 -8.26 -0.96
N ALA A 138 9.18 -7.49 -1.76
CA ALA A 138 10.50 -7.00 -1.38
C ALA A 138 10.48 -6.01 -0.20
N ASN A 139 9.41 -5.20 -0.07
CA ASN A 139 9.29 -4.20 0.98
C ASN A 139 8.58 -4.72 2.24
N TRP A 140 7.61 -5.62 2.11
CA TRP A 140 6.80 -6.10 3.22
C TRP A 140 7.15 -7.53 3.66
N GLY A 141 7.73 -8.33 2.76
CA GLY A 141 8.10 -9.72 3.06
C GLY A 141 6.90 -10.65 3.28
N GLY A 142 7.15 -11.78 3.93
CA GLY A 142 6.10 -12.76 4.24
C GLY A 142 5.37 -13.26 3.00
N SER A 143 4.04 -13.34 3.08
CA SER A 143 3.17 -13.75 1.97
C SER A 143 2.64 -12.59 1.11
N TRP A 144 3.08 -11.34 1.38
CA TRP A 144 2.68 -10.18 0.61
C TRP A 144 3.26 -10.21 -0.80
N ARG A 145 2.46 -9.81 -1.77
CA ARG A 145 2.83 -9.65 -3.17
C ARG A 145 1.95 -8.63 -3.88
N MET A 146 2.34 -8.22 -5.06
CA MET A 146 1.46 -7.47 -5.96
C MET A 146 0.30 -8.38 -6.43
N PRO A 147 -0.89 -7.81 -6.64
CA PRO A 147 -2.02 -8.56 -7.20
C PRO A 147 -1.77 -8.93 -8.66
N THR A 148 -2.42 -10.00 -9.12
CA THR A 148 -2.50 -10.33 -10.55
C THR A 148 -3.55 -9.45 -11.23
N ALA A 149 -3.55 -9.44 -12.57
CA ALA A 149 -4.59 -8.75 -13.35
C ALA A 149 -5.99 -9.38 -13.09
N GLU A 150 -6.04 -10.70 -12.89
CA GLU A 150 -7.28 -11.42 -12.57
C GLU A 150 -7.81 -11.06 -11.18
N GLU A 151 -6.95 -10.90 -10.18
CA GLU A 151 -7.34 -10.46 -8.83
C GLU A 151 -7.85 -9.01 -8.83
N TRP A 152 -7.25 -8.13 -9.62
CA TRP A 152 -7.81 -6.80 -9.87
C TRP A 152 -9.16 -6.86 -10.57
N SER A 153 -9.32 -7.75 -11.55
CA SER A 153 -10.59 -7.97 -12.24
C SER A 153 -11.65 -8.54 -11.30
N GLU A 154 -11.28 -9.47 -10.41
CA GLU A 154 -12.15 -9.98 -9.37
C GLU A 154 -12.65 -8.85 -8.45
N LEU A 155 -11.73 -8.00 -7.95
CA LEU A 155 -12.08 -6.84 -7.12
C LEU A 155 -13.01 -5.87 -7.86
N GLN A 156 -12.73 -5.62 -9.16
CA GLN A 156 -13.53 -4.72 -9.99
C GLN A 156 -14.99 -5.19 -10.11
N HIS A 157 -15.21 -6.48 -10.36
CA HIS A 157 -16.54 -7.02 -10.69
C HIS A 157 -17.34 -7.45 -9.47
N ASN A 158 -16.68 -7.84 -8.37
CA ASN A 158 -17.34 -8.40 -7.19
C ASN A 158 -17.46 -7.41 -6.02
N CYS A 159 -17.10 -6.14 -6.23
CA CYS A 159 -17.22 -5.10 -5.22
C CYS A 159 -17.93 -3.85 -5.75
N THR A 160 -18.54 -3.10 -4.86
CA THR A 160 -19.11 -1.78 -5.17
C THR A 160 -18.05 -0.70 -5.00
N TRP A 161 -17.83 0.08 -6.05
CA TRP A 161 -16.87 1.17 -6.08
C TRP A 161 -17.57 2.51 -5.90
N THR A 162 -17.20 3.28 -4.89
CA THR A 162 -17.79 4.58 -4.60
C THR A 162 -16.71 5.65 -4.60
N LEU A 163 -16.77 6.60 -5.57
CA LEU A 163 -15.89 7.77 -5.58
C LEU A 163 -16.17 8.61 -4.34
N THR A 164 -15.15 8.87 -3.55
CA THR A 164 -15.29 9.58 -2.27
C THR A 164 -13.95 10.20 -1.84
N GLY A 165 -13.93 10.85 -0.68
CA GLY A 165 -12.72 11.33 -0.04
C GLY A 165 -12.52 10.71 1.34
N LEU A 166 -11.28 10.47 1.70
CA LEU A 166 -10.84 10.04 3.04
C LEU A 166 -9.77 11.00 3.55
N ASN A 167 -10.04 11.69 4.65
CA ASN A 167 -9.11 12.66 5.26
C ASN A 167 -8.58 13.73 4.28
N GLY A 168 -9.43 14.17 3.33
CA GLY A 168 -9.08 15.19 2.34
C GLY A 168 -8.42 14.65 1.06
N VAL A 169 -8.19 13.35 0.96
CA VAL A 169 -7.64 12.70 -0.24
C VAL A 169 -8.76 12.03 -1.02
N GLY A 170 -8.88 12.35 -2.31
CA GLY A 170 -9.84 11.72 -3.22
C GLY A 170 -9.42 10.29 -3.57
N GLY A 171 -10.41 9.44 -3.87
CA GLY A 171 -10.18 8.05 -4.25
C GLY A 171 -11.46 7.24 -4.27
N TYR A 172 -11.33 5.94 -4.29
CA TYR A 172 -12.48 5.02 -4.26
C TYR A 172 -12.53 4.21 -2.97
N LYS A 173 -13.71 4.21 -2.33
CA LYS A 173 -14.07 3.19 -1.36
C LYS A 173 -14.59 1.98 -2.12
N VAL A 174 -13.93 0.84 -1.95
CA VAL A 174 -14.29 -0.45 -2.56
C VAL A 174 -14.90 -1.32 -1.48
N THR A 175 -16.18 -1.64 -1.62
CA THR A 175 -16.97 -2.35 -0.59
C THR A 175 -17.44 -3.68 -1.15
N ALA A 176 -17.13 -4.76 -0.47
CA ALA A 176 -17.57 -6.11 -0.81
C ALA A 176 -18.94 -6.44 -0.21
N ASP A 177 -19.55 -7.54 -0.67
CA ASP A 177 -20.86 -8.02 -0.22
C ASP A 177 -20.90 -8.37 1.27
N ASN A 178 -19.75 -8.74 1.86
CA ASN A 178 -19.63 -8.99 3.30
C ASN A 178 -19.61 -7.71 4.16
N GLY A 179 -19.72 -6.52 3.53
CA GLY A 179 -19.72 -5.22 4.17
C GLY A 179 -18.33 -4.64 4.47
N ASN A 180 -17.27 -5.42 4.31
CA ASN A 180 -15.91 -4.94 4.48
C ASN A 180 -15.49 -4.04 3.31
N SER A 181 -14.56 -3.14 3.56
CA SER A 181 -14.13 -2.20 2.51
C SER A 181 -12.67 -1.80 2.66
N ILE A 182 -12.05 -1.46 1.53
CA ILE A 182 -10.75 -0.78 1.44
C ILE A 182 -10.92 0.59 0.80
N PHE A 183 -9.94 1.47 0.98
CA PHE A 183 -9.85 2.74 0.28
C PHE A 183 -8.62 2.73 -0.64
N LEU A 184 -8.83 3.06 -1.91
CA LEU A 184 -7.80 3.22 -2.92
C LEU A 184 -7.66 4.71 -3.25
N PRO A 185 -6.59 5.39 -2.79
CA PRO A 185 -6.39 6.80 -3.07
C PRO A 185 -6.08 7.06 -4.55
N ALA A 186 -6.50 8.22 -5.04
CA ALA A 186 -6.24 8.68 -6.40
C ALA A 186 -4.79 9.16 -6.54
N SER A 187 -3.86 8.19 -6.57
CA SER A 187 -2.42 8.42 -6.52
C SER A 187 -1.81 8.92 -7.84
N GLY A 188 -2.57 8.89 -8.95
CA GLY A 188 -2.02 9.26 -10.26
C GLY A 188 -0.90 8.34 -10.72
N TYR A 189 0.08 8.91 -11.42
CA TYR A 189 1.30 8.22 -11.89
C TYR A 189 2.50 9.17 -11.94
N PHE A 190 3.70 8.61 -12.00
CA PHE A 190 4.96 9.34 -12.11
C PHE A 190 5.60 9.09 -13.48
N TRP A 191 5.95 10.17 -14.20
CA TRP A 191 6.72 10.13 -15.45
C TRP A 191 7.72 11.26 -15.50
N GLY A 192 8.96 10.96 -15.85
CA GLY A 192 10.06 11.91 -15.71
C GLY A 192 10.27 12.30 -14.24
N GLU A 193 10.25 13.59 -13.94
CA GLU A 193 10.38 14.16 -12.58
C GLU A 193 9.02 14.56 -11.98
N SER A 194 7.93 14.30 -12.66
CA SER A 194 6.62 14.82 -12.29
C SER A 194 5.62 13.72 -11.97
N VAL A 195 4.92 13.89 -10.84
CA VAL A 195 3.73 13.12 -10.56
C VAL A 195 2.51 13.80 -11.19
N SER A 196 1.73 13.05 -11.95
CA SER A 196 0.46 13.51 -12.50
C SER A 196 -0.65 13.03 -11.60
N ILE A 197 -1.18 13.92 -10.77
CA ILE A 197 -2.30 13.65 -9.87
C ILE A 197 -3.52 14.38 -10.41
N GLY A 198 -4.56 13.61 -10.80
CA GLY A 198 -5.87 14.13 -11.22
C GLY A 198 -6.94 13.81 -10.17
N TYR A 199 -8.06 14.56 -10.20
CA TYR A 199 -9.20 14.23 -9.35
C TYR A 199 -9.76 12.86 -9.73
N GLY A 200 -9.68 11.92 -8.79
CA GLY A 200 -10.16 10.56 -8.98
C GLY A 200 -9.32 9.70 -9.95
N VAL A 201 -8.08 10.09 -10.29
CA VAL A 201 -7.21 9.32 -11.19
C VAL A 201 -6.19 8.53 -10.39
N ALA A 202 -6.11 7.25 -10.64
CA ALA A 202 -5.00 6.41 -10.17
C ALA A 202 -4.74 5.22 -11.07
N HIS A 203 -3.51 4.73 -10.96
CA HIS A 203 -3.03 3.54 -11.63
C HIS A 203 -2.25 2.69 -10.62
N TYR A 204 -2.59 1.42 -10.55
CA TYR A 204 -1.98 0.46 -9.64
C TYR A 204 -1.42 -0.71 -10.43
N TRP A 205 -0.17 -1.05 -10.20
CA TRP A 205 0.46 -2.20 -10.87
C TRP A 205 -0.24 -3.53 -10.55
N SER A 206 -0.30 -4.40 -11.55
CA SER A 206 -0.35 -5.85 -11.36
C SER A 206 1.05 -6.46 -11.46
N ASN A 207 1.19 -7.72 -11.09
CA ASN A 207 2.46 -8.44 -11.20
C ASN A 207 2.74 -9.01 -12.60
N SER A 208 1.87 -8.78 -13.59
CA SER A 208 1.93 -9.39 -14.91
C SER A 208 2.19 -8.35 -15.98
N SER A 209 3.06 -8.69 -16.96
CA SER A 209 3.22 -7.87 -18.17
C SER A 209 2.10 -8.15 -19.15
N GLU A 210 1.72 -7.12 -19.91
CA GLU A 210 0.86 -7.27 -21.08
C GLU A 210 1.70 -7.67 -22.30
N ASP A 211 2.75 -6.88 -22.58
CA ASP A 211 3.69 -7.12 -23.66
C ASP A 211 5.15 -6.82 -23.24
N GLN A 212 6.00 -6.40 -24.21
CA GLN A 212 7.41 -6.08 -23.98
C GLN A 212 7.60 -4.72 -23.31
N ILE A 213 6.68 -3.79 -23.51
CA ILE A 213 6.79 -2.39 -23.11
C ILE A 213 5.87 -2.10 -21.93
N ASP A 214 4.71 -2.76 -21.88
CA ASP A 214 3.63 -2.44 -20.98
C ASP A 214 3.34 -3.58 -19.98
N ALA A 215 2.80 -3.23 -18.83
CA ALA A 215 2.32 -4.17 -17.83
C ALA A 215 0.89 -3.82 -17.41
N TYR A 216 0.13 -4.84 -17.04
CA TYR A 216 -1.26 -4.67 -16.61
C TYR A 216 -1.38 -3.82 -15.36
N ILE A 217 -2.40 -2.97 -15.36
CA ILE A 217 -2.76 -2.09 -14.24
C ILE A 217 -4.27 -2.15 -13.96
N MET A 218 -4.62 -1.87 -12.72
CA MET A 218 -5.94 -1.34 -12.38
C MET A 218 -5.91 0.18 -12.56
N SER A 219 -6.83 0.70 -13.34
CA SER A 219 -6.98 2.14 -13.61
C SER A 219 -8.35 2.63 -13.19
N PHE A 220 -8.43 3.84 -12.63
CA PHE A 220 -9.66 4.58 -12.49
C PHE A 220 -9.42 6.09 -12.72
N ASP A 221 -10.41 6.79 -13.27
CA ASP A 221 -10.30 8.18 -13.71
C ASP A 221 -11.41 9.11 -13.19
N GLY A 222 -12.16 8.63 -12.19
CA GLY A 222 -13.31 9.34 -11.63
C GLY A 222 -14.65 9.06 -12.33
N TRP A 223 -14.60 8.38 -13.49
CA TRP A 223 -15.79 8.02 -14.29
C TRP A 223 -15.85 6.52 -14.56
N SER A 224 -14.70 5.91 -14.78
CA SER A 224 -14.56 4.52 -15.19
C SER A 224 -13.52 3.81 -14.33
N ILE A 225 -13.69 2.50 -14.19
CA ILE A 225 -12.78 1.60 -13.49
C ILE A 225 -12.53 0.44 -14.45
N TYR A 226 -11.27 0.17 -14.80
CA TYR A 226 -10.95 -0.82 -15.83
C TYR A 226 -9.53 -1.38 -15.65
N ILE A 227 -9.32 -2.59 -16.17
CA ILE A 227 -7.99 -3.16 -16.35
C ILE A 227 -7.50 -2.73 -17.72
N THR A 228 -6.30 -2.24 -17.77
CA THR A 228 -5.56 -1.87 -18.98
C THR A 228 -4.07 -2.09 -18.75
N ASP A 229 -3.23 -1.49 -19.54
CA ASP A 229 -1.78 -1.56 -19.47
C ASP A 229 -1.16 -0.18 -19.37
N MET A 230 0.08 -0.14 -18.93
CA MET A 230 0.87 1.07 -18.87
C MET A 230 2.35 0.76 -18.95
N ASN A 231 3.09 1.74 -19.51
CA ASN A 231 4.53 1.64 -19.71
C ASN A 231 5.28 1.26 -18.44
N ARG A 232 6.07 0.17 -18.48
CA ARG A 232 6.77 -0.42 -17.33
C ARG A 232 7.73 0.52 -16.62
N ALA A 233 8.28 1.51 -17.37
CA ALA A 233 9.23 2.47 -16.82
C ALA A 233 8.54 3.59 -16.01
N MET A 234 7.22 3.70 -16.05
CA MET A 234 6.45 4.65 -15.23
C MET A 234 6.43 4.23 -13.75
N GLY A 235 6.33 5.22 -12.88
CA GLY A 235 6.17 4.99 -11.44
C GLY A 235 4.69 4.94 -11.06
N LEU A 236 4.20 3.80 -10.58
CA LEU A 236 2.83 3.64 -10.09
C LEU A 236 2.80 3.14 -8.65
N ALA A 237 1.66 3.40 -8.00
CA ALA A 237 1.40 2.87 -6.67
C ALA A 237 1.23 1.33 -6.69
N VAL A 238 1.53 0.71 -5.56
CA VAL A 238 1.36 -0.73 -5.34
C VAL A 238 0.44 -0.95 -4.14
N ARG A 239 -0.69 -1.65 -4.37
CA ARG A 239 -1.57 -2.15 -3.32
C ARG A 239 -1.32 -3.65 -3.15
N PRO A 240 -0.71 -4.08 -2.03
CA PRO A 240 -0.42 -5.48 -1.79
C PRO A 240 -1.66 -6.35 -1.54
N VAL A 241 -1.49 -7.66 -1.84
CA VAL A 241 -2.42 -8.72 -1.46
C VAL A 241 -1.69 -9.84 -0.74
N CYS A 242 -2.42 -10.67 0.01
CA CYS A 242 -1.93 -11.89 0.63
C CYS A 242 -3.02 -12.99 0.60
N PRO A 243 -2.65 -14.27 0.76
CA PRO A 243 -3.59 -15.40 0.78
C PRO A 243 -4.68 -15.31 1.85
#